data_1b070f3a5cfe7e6a89e3307079a763e9
#
_entry.id   1b070f3a5cfe7e6a89e3307079a763e9
#
_cell.length_a   1.000
_cell.length_b   1.000
_cell.length_c   1.000
_cell.angle_alpha   90.00
_cell.angle_beta   90.00
_cell.angle_gamma   90.00
#
_symmetry.space_group_name_H-M   'P 1'
#
loop_
_entity.id
_entity.type
_entity.pdbx_description
1 polymer ?
#
loop_
_entity_poly.entity_id
_entity_poly.type
_entity_poly.pdbx_seq_one_letter_code
_entity_poly.pdbx_strand_id
1 'polypeptide(L)'
;MAKSVLHTIEDNLSTFSKGQKRIGRYILDHYDQAAFMTASKLGKLTEVSESTVVHFAAELGFDGYPAMQKALQEMARNRLTSTQRIQAAENIYDRDVLSSVLQADIENLRQISMDEDRDTFQTAVEKIVHARHIYILGARSSTHLAGYLYFYMQMIFENVTLVQASAAGEIFEQLFRSGEGDVMIAFSFPRYSKDTINAAHFARSRGAEIIAITDQKQSPVAQLSSAALLAPSEMLSFIDSMTAPMSLINALLVGIATKMGTDVTKTFTTLERLWDQYDVFGGADDE
;
A
#
# COMPACT_ATOMS: atom_id res chain seq x y z
N MET A 1 -9.54 -4.61 -18.85
CA MET A 1 -8.13 -4.37 -18.47
C MET A 1 -7.67 -3.11 -19.16
N ALA A 2 -7.28 -2.09 -18.41
CA ALA A 2 -6.64 -0.91 -19.01
C ALA A 2 -5.32 -1.37 -19.65
N LYS A 3 -5.11 -1.07 -20.92
CA LYS A 3 -3.85 -1.37 -21.61
C LYS A 3 -2.73 -0.62 -20.89
N SER A 4 -1.60 -1.29 -20.63
CA SER A 4 -0.39 -0.65 -20.10
C SER A 4 0.03 0.50 -21.01
N VAL A 5 0.51 1.61 -20.44
CA VAL A 5 1.01 2.78 -21.21
C VAL A 5 2.03 2.35 -22.26
N LEU A 6 2.94 1.43 -21.91
CA LEU A 6 3.93 0.91 -22.86
C LEU A 6 3.27 0.18 -24.03
N HIS A 7 2.28 -0.66 -23.75
CA HIS A 7 1.56 -1.37 -24.80
C HIS A 7 0.80 -0.43 -25.73
N THR A 8 0.21 0.65 -25.16
CA THR A 8 -0.42 1.70 -25.96
C THR A 8 0.59 2.43 -26.85
N ILE A 9 1.80 2.69 -26.33
CA ILE A 9 2.87 3.30 -27.12
C ILE A 9 3.33 2.36 -28.24
N GLU A 10 3.54 1.06 -27.95
CA GLU A 10 3.93 0.05 -28.93
C GLU A 10 2.92 -0.07 -30.08
N ASP A 11 1.63 -0.19 -29.75
CA ASP A 11 0.54 -0.30 -30.72
C ASP A 11 0.46 0.90 -31.67
N ASN A 12 0.74 2.09 -31.17
CA ASN A 12 0.64 3.34 -31.93
C ASN A 12 1.98 3.82 -32.54
N LEU A 13 3.09 3.11 -32.30
CA LEU A 13 4.42 3.56 -32.69
C LEU A 13 4.55 3.82 -34.22
N SER A 14 3.83 3.06 -35.05
CA SER A 14 3.84 3.23 -36.50
C SER A 14 3.17 4.51 -36.97
N THR A 15 2.13 4.96 -36.29
CA THR A 15 1.29 6.12 -36.65
C THR A 15 1.87 7.45 -36.18
N PHE A 16 2.73 7.44 -35.17
CA PHE A 16 3.31 8.62 -34.56
C PHE A 16 4.17 9.44 -35.56
N SER A 17 4.14 10.75 -35.38
CA SER A 17 5.07 11.68 -36.05
C SER A 17 6.53 11.37 -35.68
N LYS A 18 7.49 11.94 -36.43
CA LYS A 18 8.94 11.73 -36.18
C LYS A 18 9.34 12.09 -34.73
N GLY A 19 8.81 13.18 -34.19
CA GLY A 19 9.09 13.62 -32.82
C GLY A 19 8.48 12.68 -31.77
N GLN A 20 7.21 12.29 -31.96
CA GLN A 20 6.52 11.38 -31.09
C GLN A 20 7.14 9.98 -31.09
N LYS A 21 7.61 9.50 -32.23
CA LYS A 21 8.37 8.23 -32.31
C LYS A 21 9.65 8.26 -31.45
N ARG A 22 10.34 9.42 -31.40
CA ARG A 22 11.51 9.56 -30.49
C ARG A 22 11.09 9.48 -29.02
N ILE A 23 10.02 10.19 -28.63
CA ILE A 23 9.48 10.11 -27.28
C ILE A 23 9.08 8.69 -26.95
N GLY A 24 8.26 8.06 -27.79
CA GLY A 24 7.75 6.70 -27.57
C GLY A 24 8.88 5.67 -27.43
N ARG A 25 9.89 5.70 -28.31
CA ARG A 25 11.05 4.79 -28.20
C ARG A 25 11.83 5.03 -26.91
N TYR A 26 12.11 6.29 -26.56
CA TYR A 26 12.80 6.61 -25.33
C TYR A 26 12.05 6.07 -24.10
N ILE A 27 10.72 6.24 -24.06
CA ILE A 27 9.90 5.72 -22.97
C ILE A 27 9.93 4.18 -22.94
N LEU A 28 9.85 3.51 -24.09
CA LEU A 28 9.92 2.05 -24.17
C LEU A 28 11.26 1.50 -23.66
N ASP A 29 12.36 2.15 -24.03
CA ASP A 29 13.72 1.73 -23.67
C ASP A 29 14.12 2.13 -22.24
N HIS A 30 13.56 3.23 -21.70
CA HIS A 30 13.95 3.86 -20.43
C HIS A 30 12.74 4.29 -19.60
N TYR A 31 11.67 3.47 -19.53
CA TYR A 31 10.44 3.82 -18.83
C TYR A 31 10.66 4.10 -17.33
N ASP A 32 11.65 3.46 -16.73
CA ASP A 32 12.07 3.64 -15.34
C ASP A 32 12.59 5.05 -15.05
N GLN A 33 13.28 5.65 -16.04
CA GLN A 33 13.76 7.03 -15.95
C GLN A 33 12.69 8.03 -16.42
N ALA A 34 12.02 7.72 -17.53
CA ALA A 34 10.99 8.60 -18.12
C ALA A 34 9.85 8.89 -17.14
N ALA A 35 9.46 7.92 -16.32
CA ALA A 35 8.42 8.05 -15.30
C ALA A 35 8.69 9.18 -14.30
N PHE A 36 9.95 9.56 -14.07
CA PHE A 36 10.35 10.56 -13.09
C PHE A 36 10.95 11.83 -13.72
N MET A 37 10.77 12.02 -15.04
CA MET A 37 11.22 13.22 -15.73
C MET A 37 10.10 14.24 -15.89
N THR A 38 10.45 15.53 -15.86
CA THR A 38 9.52 16.57 -16.30
C THR A 38 9.35 16.53 -17.81
N ALA A 39 8.24 17.06 -18.34
CA ALA A 39 8.01 17.18 -19.77
C ALA A 39 9.17 17.91 -20.48
N SER A 40 9.70 18.96 -19.85
CA SER A 40 10.85 19.72 -20.33
C SER A 40 12.12 18.87 -20.44
N LYS A 41 12.42 18.06 -19.41
CA LYS A 41 13.60 17.17 -19.39
C LYS A 41 13.47 16.06 -20.44
N LEU A 42 12.30 15.43 -20.53
CA LEU A 42 12.02 14.42 -21.55
C LEU A 42 12.13 15.01 -22.96
N GLY A 43 11.59 16.21 -23.18
CA GLY A 43 11.69 16.92 -24.44
C GLY A 43 13.14 17.18 -24.87
N LYS A 44 14.00 17.64 -23.94
CA LYS A 44 15.42 17.85 -24.18
C LYS A 44 16.15 16.56 -24.58
N LEU A 45 15.90 15.45 -23.87
CA LEU A 45 16.54 14.16 -24.17
C LEU A 45 16.08 13.55 -25.48
N THR A 46 14.83 13.78 -25.87
CA THR A 46 14.28 13.30 -27.15
C THR A 46 14.35 14.29 -28.26
N GLU A 47 15.02 15.45 -28.05
CA GLU A 47 15.19 16.55 -29.00
C GLU A 47 13.85 17.03 -29.60
N VAL A 48 12.86 17.24 -28.76
CA VAL A 48 11.56 17.82 -29.09
C VAL A 48 11.22 18.96 -28.14
N SER A 49 10.22 19.77 -28.49
CA SER A 49 9.70 20.78 -27.56
C SER A 49 8.89 20.14 -26.42
N GLU A 50 8.81 20.83 -25.28
CA GLU A 50 7.96 20.43 -24.16
C GLU A 50 6.50 20.29 -24.60
N SER A 51 6.00 21.20 -25.44
CA SER A 51 4.65 21.11 -25.98
C SER A 51 4.42 19.82 -26.79
N THR A 52 5.44 19.34 -27.51
CA THR A 52 5.35 18.05 -28.22
C THR A 52 5.18 16.88 -27.25
N VAL A 53 5.83 16.92 -26.08
CA VAL A 53 5.68 15.90 -25.02
C VAL A 53 4.27 15.95 -24.43
N VAL A 54 3.72 17.14 -24.16
CA VAL A 54 2.36 17.30 -23.66
C VAL A 54 1.33 16.80 -24.68
N HIS A 55 1.49 17.14 -25.96
CA HIS A 55 0.63 16.64 -27.03
C HIS A 55 0.72 15.12 -27.20
N PHE A 56 1.90 14.53 -27.03
CA PHE A 56 2.10 13.08 -27.07
C PHE A 56 1.27 12.38 -25.97
N ALA A 57 1.25 12.92 -24.76
CA ALA A 57 0.42 12.38 -23.68
C ALA A 57 -1.08 12.44 -24.01
N ALA A 58 -1.54 13.57 -24.59
CA ALA A 58 -2.92 13.72 -25.01
C ALA A 58 -3.32 12.74 -26.13
N GLU A 59 -2.43 12.46 -27.08
CA GLU A 59 -2.65 11.50 -28.17
C GLU A 59 -2.76 10.06 -27.68
N LEU A 60 -2.09 9.73 -26.54
CA LEU A 60 -2.22 8.46 -25.85
C LEU A 60 -3.52 8.37 -24.99
N GLY A 61 -4.34 9.44 -24.98
CA GLY A 61 -5.61 9.50 -24.26
C GLY A 61 -5.50 9.95 -22.80
N PHE A 62 -4.36 10.54 -22.40
CA PHE A 62 -4.20 11.11 -21.06
C PHE A 62 -4.59 12.59 -21.02
N ASP A 63 -5.08 13.02 -19.86
CA ASP A 63 -5.33 14.44 -19.57
C ASP A 63 -4.01 15.16 -19.25
N GLY A 64 -3.16 15.27 -20.30
CA GLY A 64 -1.86 15.90 -20.25
C GLY A 64 -0.73 15.01 -19.72
N TYR A 65 0.47 15.60 -19.70
CA TYR A 65 1.70 14.90 -19.31
C TYR A 65 1.69 14.41 -17.84
N PRO A 66 1.18 15.15 -16.84
CA PRO A 66 1.14 14.68 -15.46
C PRO A 66 0.36 13.37 -15.28
N ALA A 67 -0.77 13.21 -15.98
CA ALA A 67 -1.57 12.00 -15.95
C ALA A 67 -0.83 10.79 -16.56
N MET A 68 -0.18 10.99 -17.72
CA MET A 68 0.66 9.96 -18.34
C MET A 68 1.85 9.60 -17.44
N GLN A 69 2.50 10.60 -16.86
CA GLN A 69 3.63 10.40 -15.93
C GLN A 69 3.22 9.56 -14.72
N LYS A 70 2.09 9.86 -14.10
CA LYS A 70 1.55 9.08 -12.98
C LYS A 70 1.33 7.62 -13.38
N ALA A 71 0.74 7.36 -14.54
CA ALA A 71 0.54 6.00 -15.04
C ALA A 71 1.87 5.27 -15.32
N LEU A 72 2.89 5.97 -15.82
CA LEU A 72 4.25 5.43 -15.98
C LEU A 72 4.90 5.13 -14.61
N GLN A 73 4.73 6.01 -13.62
CA GLN A 73 5.24 5.81 -12.26
C GLN A 73 4.62 4.59 -11.60
N GLU A 74 3.31 4.43 -11.67
CA GLU A 74 2.60 3.26 -11.13
C GLU A 74 3.11 1.96 -11.74
N MET A 75 3.37 1.96 -13.04
CA MET A 75 3.89 0.78 -13.74
C MET A 75 5.36 0.51 -13.39
N ALA A 76 6.20 1.54 -13.34
CA ALA A 76 7.62 1.43 -13.04
C ALA A 76 7.87 1.02 -11.59
N ARG A 77 7.05 1.49 -10.66
CA ARG A 77 7.20 1.37 -9.21
C ARG A 77 7.48 -0.04 -8.73
N ASN A 78 6.81 -1.04 -9.32
CA ASN A 78 6.98 -2.45 -8.94
C ASN A 78 8.25 -3.10 -9.51
N ARG A 79 8.89 -2.47 -10.50
CA ARG A 79 10.03 -3.01 -11.23
C ARG A 79 11.36 -2.35 -10.87
N LEU A 80 11.32 -1.13 -10.32
CA LEU A 80 12.52 -0.40 -9.95
C LEU A 80 13.31 -1.10 -8.84
N THR A 81 14.62 -1.22 -9.04
CA THR A 81 15.55 -1.59 -7.97
C THR A 81 15.68 -0.46 -6.96
N SER A 82 16.19 -0.75 -5.76
CA SER A 82 16.39 0.31 -4.74
C SER A 82 17.35 1.41 -5.22
N THR A 83 18.36 1.06 -6.01
CA THR A 83 19.29 2.03 -6.60
C THR A 83 18.59 2.96 -7.59
N GLN A 84 17.75 2.41 -8.48
CA GLN A 84 16.98 3.21 -9.42
C GLN A 84 15.97 4.13 -8.70
N ARG A 85 15.38 3.67 -7.61
CA ARG A 85 14.47 4.47 -6.78
C ARG A 85 15.20 5.66 -6.12
N ILE A 86 16.43 5.45 -5.63
CA ILE A 86 17.27 6.54 -5.10
C ILE A 86 17.55 7.57 -6.19
N GLN A 87 17.99 7.13 -7.37
CA GLN A 87 18.27 8.02 -8.50
C GLN A 87 17.03 8.79 -8.98
N ALA A 88 15.86 8.13 -8.96
CA ALA A 88 14.60 8.80 -9.28
C ALA A 88 14.27 9.89 -8.25
N ALA A 89 14.48 9.63 -6.97
CA ALA A 89 14.22 10.57 -5.88
C ALA A 89 15.09 11.84 -5.95
N GLU A 90 16.34 11.74 -6.38
CA GLU A 90 17.23 12.90 -6.59
C GLU A 90 16.63 13.94 -7.56
N ASN A 91 15.75 13.51 -8.46
CA ASN A 91 15.08 14.39 -9.41
C ASN A 91 13.73 14.95 -8.90
N ILE A 92 13.18 14.37 -7.83
CA ILE A 92 11.85 14.71 -7.30
C ILE A 92 11.99 15.67 -6.13
N TYR A 93 12.92 15.38 -5.21
CA TYR A 93 13.09 16.13 -3.97
C TYR A 93 14.12 17.24 -4.19
N ASP A 94 13.64 18.47 -4.04
CA ASP A 94 14.49 19.67 -3.99
C ASP A 94 15.20 19.78 -2.63
N ARG A 95 15.85 20.91 -2.35
CA ARG A 95 16.65 21.12 -1.13
C ARG A 95 15.90 20.95 0.19
N ASP A 96 14.56 21.11 0.20
CA ASP A 96 13.72 20.91 1.38
C ASP A 96 13.02 19.54 1.33
N VAL A 97 13.77 18.50 1.65
CA VAL A 97 13.29 17.11 1.71
C VAL A 97 12.16 16.95 2.74
N LEU A 98 12.26 17.62 3.90
CA LEU A 98 11.26 17.50 4.98
C LEU A 98 9.89 17.96 4.50
N SER A 99 9.81 19.18 3.97
CA SER A 99 8.54 19.72 3.48
C SER A 99 7.97 18.88 2.32
N SER A 100 8.83 18.40 1.43
CA SER A 100 8.41 17.57 0.29
C SER A 100 7.80 16.25 0.75
N VAL A 101 8.42 15.57 1.72
CA VAL A 101 7.90 14.31 2.28
C VAL A 101 6.59 14.53 3.02
N LEU A 102 6.52 15.57 3.88
CA LEU A 102 5.30 15.90 4.60
C LEU A 102 4.15 16.25 3.66
N GLN A 103 4.43 16.97 2.58
CA GLN A 103 3.41 17.30 1.57
C GLN A 103 2.89 16.06 0.84
N ALA A 104 3.76 15.11 0.49
CA ALA A 104 3.37 13.83 -0.10
C ALA A 104 2.49 13.02 0.87
N ASP A 105 2.84 12.98 2.15
CA ASP A 105 2.06 12.29 3.17
C ASP A 105 0.68 12.93 3.38
N ILE A 106 0.58 14.26 3.38
CA ILE A 106 -0.68 14.99 3.45
C ILE A 106 -1.57 14.62 2.25
N GLU A 107 -1.00 14.54 1.05
CA GLU A 107 -1.76 14.17 -0.15
C GLU A 107 -2.25 12.72 -0.11
N ASN A 108 -1.42 11.78 0.36
CA ASN A 108 -1.82 10.39 0.58
C ASN A 108 -3.01 10.28 1.57
N LEU A 109 -2.98 11.07 2.67
CA LEU A 109 -4.08 11.11 3.64
C LEU A 109 -5.36 11.71 3.05
N ARG A 110 -5.24 12.78 2.25
CA ARG A 110 -6.39 13.36 1.54
C ARG A 110 -7.02 12.38 0.57
N GLN A 111 -6.21 11.62 -0.14
CA GLN A 111 -6.70 10.61 -1.08
C GLN A 111 -7.51 9.53 -0.36
N ILE A 112 -7.05 8.98 0.78
CA ILE A 112 -7.88 8.05 1.58
C ILE A 112 -9.22 8.70 1.94
N SER A 113 -9.21 9.94 2.44
CA SER A 113 -10.43 10.62 2.87
C SER A 113 -11.46 10.81 1.75
N MET A 114 -11.02 10.91 0.50
CA MET A 114 -11.88 11.12 -0.67
C MET A 114 -12.35 9.81 -1.31
N ASP A 115 -11.48 8.81 -1.37
CA ASP A 115 -11.67 7.60 -2.18
C ASP A 115 -12.13 6.40 -1.34
N GLU A 116 -12.22 6.54 -0.01
CA GLU A 116 -12.53 5.41 0.85
C GLU A 116 -13.96 4.93 0.66
N ASP A 117 -14.06 3.64 0.32
CA ASP A 117 -15.29 2.89 0.29
C ASP A 117 -15.71 2.50 1.72
N ARG A 118 -16.56 3.35 2.32
CA ARG A 118 -17.04 3.17 3.70
C ARG A 118 -17.75 1.83 3.91
N ASP A 119 -18.42 1.32 2.90
CA ASP A 119 -19.13 0.04 2.99
C ASP A 119 -18.12 -1.12 3.04
N THR A 120 -17.06 -1.05 2.26
CA THR A 120 -15.94 -2.01 2.35
C THR A 120 -15.24 -1.94 3.71
N PHE A 121 -15.03 -0.75 4.26
CA PHE A 121 -14.47 -0.58 5.60
C PHE A 121 -15.35 -1.20 6.68
N GLN A 122 -16.65 -0.93 6.68
CA GLN A 122 -17.59 -1.54 7.62
C GLN A 122 -17.66 -3.06 7.47
N THR A 123 -17.62 -3.57 6.24
CA THR A 123 -17.55 -5.01 5.97
C THR A 123 -16.28 -5.64 6.58
N ALA A 124 -15.13 -4.96 6.47
CA ALA A 124 -13.89 -5.43 7.08
C ALA A 124 -14.00 -5.48 8.61
N VAL A 125 -14.52 -4.42 9.25
CA VAL A 125 -14.75 -4.37 10.69
C VAL A 125 -15.68 -5.52 11.13
N GLU A 126 -16.81 -5.73 10.45
CA GLU A 126 -17.77 -6.79 10.77
C GLU A 126 -17.12 -8.19 10.71
N LYS A 127 -16.37 -8.47 9.63
CA LYS A 127 -15.68 -9.74 9.44
C LYS A 127 -14.66 -9.99 10.55
N ILE A 128 -13.90 -8.96 10.94
CA ILE A 128 -12.89 -9.07 12.01
C ILE A 128 -13.56 -9.35 13.37
N VAL A 129 -14.61 -8.61 13.71
CA VAL A 129 -15.30 -8.74 15.00
C VAL A 129 -15.93 -10.13 15.17
N HIS A 130 -16.38 -10.73 14.08
CA HIS A 130 -17.02 -12.07 14.12
C HIS A 130 -16.07 -13.22 13.77
N ALA A 131 -14.77 -12.94 13.59
CA ALA A 131 -13.80 -13.97 13.25
C ALA A 131 -13.59 -14.98 14.39
N ARG A 132 -13.57 -16.25 14.05
CA ARG A 132 -13.19 -17.34 14.96
C ARG A 132 -11.71 -17.23 15.34
N HIS A 133 -10.84 -16.90 14.37
CA HIS A 133 -9.42 -16.64 14.55
C HIS A 133 -8.95 -15.57 13.55
N ILE A 134 -8.03 -14.72 13.99
CA ILE A 134 -7.49 -13.63 13.18
C ILE A 134 -6.00 -13.88 12.96
N TYR A 135 -5.60 -14.00 11.68
CA TYR A 135 -4.21 -14.08 11.26
C TYR A 135 -3.79 -12.73 10.69
N ILE A 136 -2.68 -12.20 11.13
CA ILE A 136 -2.15 -10.90 10.64
C ILE A 136 -0.80 -11.16 10.00
N LEU A 137 -0.63 -10.78 8.75
CA LEU A 137 0.62 -10.97 8.01
C LEU A 137 1.03 -9.71 7.24
N GLY A 138 2.26 -9.31 7.42
CA GLY A 138 2.98 -8.36 6.59
C GLY A 138 4.41 -8.84 6.39
N ALA A 139 4.93 -8.72 5.16
CA ALA A 139 6.31 -9.09 4.87
C ALA A 139 7.19 -7.85 4.70
N ARG A 140 8.49 -7.98 5.02
CA ARG A 140 9.51 -6.90 4.91
C ARG A 140 9.11 -5.68 5.74
N SER A 141 9.06 -4.46 5.16
CA SER A 141 8.64 -3.23 5.85
C SER A 141 7.20 -3.30 6.39
N SER A 142 6.31 -4.03 5.71
CA SER A 142 4.93 -4.21 6.16
C SER A 142 4.80 -5.07 7.44
N THR A 143 5.86 -5.76 7.86
CA THR A 143 5.90 -6.47 9.15
C THR A 143 5.66 -5.52 10.32
N HIS A 144 6.13 -4.28 10.22
CA HIS A 144 5.94 -3.27 11.27
C HIS A 144 4.49 -2.79 11.37
N LEU A 145 3.78 -2.67 10.23
CA LEU A 145 2.35 -2.38 10.21
C LEU A 145 1.54 -3.54 10.81
N ALA A 146 1.87 -4.76 10.41
CA ALA A 146 1.26 -5.98 10.96
C ALA A 146 1.50 -6.10 12.47
N GLY A 147 2.72 -5.83 12.92
CA GLY A 147 3.08 -5.84 14.35
C GLY A 147 2.36 -4.77 15.15
N TYR A 148 2.20 -3.55 14.60
CA TYR A 148 1.43 -2.49 15.24
C TYR A 148 -0.04 -2.86 15.39
N LEU A 149 -0.68 -3.36 14.34
CA LEU A 149 -2.05 -3.85 14.41
C LEU A 149 -2.19 -4.99 15.44
N TYR A 150 -1.29 -5.98 15.38
CA TYR A 150 -1.28 -7.11 16.30
C TYR A 150 -1.18 -6.68 17.75
N PHE A 151 -0.30 -5.71 18.07
CA PHE A 151 -0.12 -5.21 19.44
C PHE A 151 -1.44 -4.79 20.10
N TYR A 152 -2.31 -4.09 19.38
CA TYR A 152 -3.61 -3.70 19.90
C TYR A 152 -4.66 -4.82 19.81
N MET A 153 -4.63 -5.59 18.74
CA MET A 153 -5.62 -6.66 18.52
C MET A 153 -5.54 -7.76 19.59
N GLN A 154 -4.33 -8.14 20.06
CA GLN A 154 -4.15 -9.12 21.12
C GLN A 154 -4.71 -8.67 22.48
N MET A 155 -4.93 -7.37 22.69
CA MET A 155 -5.60 -6.86 23.89
C MET A 155 -7.12 -6.97 23.78
N ILE A 156 -7.67 -7.04 22.56
CA ILE A 156 -9.11 -7.04 22.30
C ILE A 156 -9.62 -8.46 22.07
N PHE A 157 -8.85 -9.30 21.39
CA PHE A 157 -9.23 -10.64 20.97
C PHE A 157 -8.30 -11.71 21.56
N GLU A 158 -8.87 -12.82 21.98
CA GLU A 158 -8.11 -13.98 22.50
C GLU A 158 -7.41 -14.78 21.39
N ASN A 159 -7.99 -14.78 20.19
CA ASN A 159 -7.59 -15.64 19.08
C ASN A 159 -6.95 -14.84 17.93
N VAL A 160 -5.77 -14.24 18.18
CA VAL A 160 -5.01 -13.49 17.17
C VAL A 160 -3.62 -14.07 17.04
N THR A 161 -3.17 -14.24 15.81
CA THR A 161 -1.80 -14.71 15.49
C THR A 161 -1.12 -13.72 14.56
N LEU A 162 0.02 -13.18 14.99
CA LEU A 162 0.95 -12.49 14.09
C LEU A 162 1.76 -13.55 13.35
N VAL A 163 1.49 -13.73 12.07
CA VAL A 163 2.21 -14.68 11.22
C VAL A 163 3.57 -14.09 10.88
N GLN A 164 4.62 -14.74 11.32
CA GLN A 164 6.02 -14.35 11.09
C GLN A 164 6.75 -15.51 10.42
N ALA A 165 7.62 -15.19 9.47
CA ALA A 165 8.45 -16.18 8.82
C ALA A 165 9.92 -15.80 8.99
N SER A 166 10.68 -16.68 9.62
CA SER A 166 12.14 -16.64 9.65
C SER A 166 12.73 -17.54 8.55
N ALA A 167 11.97 -18.55 8.10
CA ALA A 167 12.35 -19.48 7.04
C ALA A 167 11.21 -19.74 6.06
N ALA A 168 11.56 -20.19 4.86
CA ALA A 168 10.60 -20.61 3.84
C ALA A 168 9.78 -21.80 4.36
N GLY A 169 8.45 -21.67 4.34
CA GLY A 169 7.54 -22.71 4.82
C GLY A 169 6.87 -22.42 6.15
N GLU A 170 7.54 -21.74 7.09
CA GLU A 170 6.97 -21.44 8.43
C GLU A 170 5.62 -20.70 8.36
N ILE A 171 5.39 -19.88 7.35
CA ILE A 171 4.12 -19.19 7.13
C ILE A 171 2.98 -20.22 7.00
N PHE A 172 3.19 -21.28 6.21
CA PHE A 172 2.16 -22.29 5.96
C PHE A 172 1.91 -23.16 7.20
N GLU A 173 2.95 -23.40 8.01
CA GLU A 173 2.82 -24.11 9.30
C GLU A 173 1.95 -23.32 10.29
N GLN A 174 2.08 -21.98 10.31
CA GLN A 174 1.25 -21.11 11.15
C GLN A 174 -0.19 -21.01 10.63
N LEU A 175 -0.39 -21.13 9.31
CA LEU A 175 -1.70 -21.02 8.66
C LEU A 175 -2.40 -22.38 8.43
N PHE A 176 -1.77 -23.53 8.71
CA PHE A 176 -2.32 -24.83 8.30
C PHE A 176 -3.67 -25.16 8.94
N ARG A 177 -4.01 -24.54 10.08
CA ARG A 177 -5.30 -24.66 10.76
C ARG A 177 -6.33 -23.63 10.36
N SER A 178 -5.96 -22.66 9.50
CA SER A 178 -6.91 -21.66 9.01
C SER A 178 -8.05 -22.33 8.25
N GLY A 179 -9.24 -21.77 8.32
CA GLY A 179 -10.42 -22.34 7.71
C GLY A 179 -11.62 -21.41 7.73
N GLU A 180 -12.80 -21.99 7.51
CA GLU A 180 -14.05 -21.25 7.53
C GLU A 180 -14.29 -20.58 8.89
N GLY A 181 -14.75 -19.34 8.87
CA GLY A 181 -14.92 -18.47 10.02
C GLY A 181 -13.65 -17.73 10.47
N ASP A 182 -12.50 -18.01 9.88
CA ASP A 182 -11.27 -17.27 10.17
C ASP A 182 -11.09 -16.09 9.21
N VAL A 183 -10.35 -15.08 9.67
CA VAL A 183 -9.96 -13.91 8.89
C VAL A 183 -8.44 -13.80 8.84
N MET A 184 -7.91 -13.54 7.64
CA MET A 184 -6.52 -13.16 7.46
C MET A 184 -6.43 -11.70 7.01
N ILE A 185 -5.77 -10.86 7.80
CA ILE A 185 -5.44 -9.48 7.45
C ILE A 185 -4.06 -9.47 6.81
N ALA A 186 -4.00 -9.16 5.51
CA ALA A 186 -2.78 -9.22 4.72
C ALA A 186 -2.32 -7.83 4.27
N PHE A 187 -1.13 -7.42 4.73
CA PHE A 187 -0.49 -6.18 4.31
C PHE A 187 0.42 -6.41 3.11
N SER A 188 0.14 -5.77 1.99
CA SER A 188 0.95 -5.93 0.77
C SER A 188 0.98 -4.64 -0.03
N PHE A 189 2.16 -4.03 -0.13
CA PHE A 189 2.41 -2.77 -0.83
C PHE A 189 3.40 -2.98 -1.99
N PRO A 190 3.60 -1.99 -2.88
CA PRO A 190 4.44 -2.10 -4.07
C PRO A 190 5.80 -2.76 -3.83
N ARG A 191 6.21 -3.54 -4.85
CA ARG A 191 7.14 -4.66 -4.82
C ARG A 191 6.55 -5.83 -4.01
N TYR A 192 5.21 -6.01 -4.15
CA TYR A 192 4.38 -6.99 -3.47
C TYR A 192 5.11 -8.31 -3.18
N SER A 193 5.18 -8.69 -1.90
CA SER A 193 5.87 -9.91 -1.48
C SER A 193 5.12 -11.16 -1.97
N LYS A 194 5.85 -12.07 -2.61
CA LYS A 194 5.31 -13.38 -3.01
C LYS A 194 4.85 -14.20 -1.80
N ASP A 195 5.53 -14.05 -0.66
CA ASP A 195 5.18 -14.78 0.56
C ASP A 195 3.80 -14.37 1.06
N THR A 196 3.50 -13.06 1.09
CA THR A 196 2.17 -12.56 1.48
C THR A 196 1.10 -13.02 0.50
N ILE A 197 1.35 -12.98 -0.80
CA ILE A 197 0.41 -13.40 -1.83
C ILE A 197 0.13 -14.91 -1.72
N ASN A 198 1.17 -15.73 -1.59
CA ASN A 198 1.05 -17.18 -1.44
C ASN A 198 0.33 -17.58 -0.15
N ALA A 199 0.62 -16.88 0.95
CA ALA A 199 -0.07 -17.07 2.22
C ALA A 199 -1.57 -16.75 2.13
N ALA A 200 -1.92 -15.63 1.47
CA ALA A 200 -3.32 -15.26 1.24
C ALA A 200 -4.05 -16.27 0.34
N HIS A 201 -3.41 -16.76 -0.71
CA HIS A 201 -3.93 -17.85 -1.52
C HIS A 201 -4.17 -19.12 -0.71
N PHE A 202 -3.20 -19.50 0.13
CA PHE A 202 -3.31 -20.67 0.98
C PHE A 202 -4.48 -20.55 1.96
N ALA A 203 -4.53 -19.48 2.75
CA ALA A 203 -5.59 -19.25 3.72
C ALA A 203 -6.97 -19.22 3.06
N ARG A 204 -7.11 -18.54 1.92
CA ARG A 204 -8.35 -18.52 1.13
C ARG A 204 -8.74 -19.91 0.62
N SER A 205 -7.80 -20.73 0.16
CA SER A 205 -8.07 -22.09 -0.30
C SER A 205 -8.59 -23.02 0.81
N ARG A 206 -8.31 -22.64 2.07
CA ARG A 206 -8.78 -23.31 3.27
C ARG A 206 -10.13 -22.79 3.77
N GLY A 207 -10.69 -21.76 3.16
CA GLY A 207 -11.98 -21.16 3.51
C GLY A 207 -11.89 -19.93 4.39
N ALA A 208 -10.69 -19.43 4.72
CA ALA A 208 -10.54 -18.18 5.47
C ALA A 208 -10.87 -16.96 4.59
N GLU A 209 -11.47 -15.94 5.20
CA GLU A 209 -11.73 -14.66 4.58
C GLU A 209 -10.46 -13.81 4.54
N ILE A 210 -10.20 -13.13 3.43
CA ILE A 210 -9.03 -12.27 3.30
C ILE A 210 -9.45 -10.81 3.34
N ILE A 211 -8.86 -10.05 4.26
CA ILE A 211 -8.92 -8.59 4.28
C ILE A 211 -7.56 -8.08 3.84
N ALA A 212 -7.52 -7.39 2.71
CA ALA A 212 -6.29 -6.81 2.18
C ALA A 212 -6.13 -5.37 2.65
N ILE A 213 -4.93 -5.00 3.12
CA ILE A 213 -4.52 -3.60 3.30
C ILE A 213 -3.40 -3.34 2.31
N THR A 214 -3.67 -2.51 1.30
CA THR A 214 -2.82 -2.35 0.12
C THR A 214 -3.01 -0.98 -0.53
N ASP A 215 -2.24 -0.67 -1.57
CA ASP A 215 -2.25 0.64 -2.24
C ASP A 215 -3.35 0.79 -3.30
N GLN A 216 -3.80 -0.29 -3.92
CA GLN A 216 -4.73 -0.22 -5.04
C GLN A 216 -5.56 -1.49 -5.25
N LYS A 217 -6.74 -1.35 -5.88
CA LYS A 217 -7.67 -2.47 -6.16
C LYS A 217 -7.06 -3.56 -7.07
N GLN A 218 -6.08 -3.21 -7.91
CA GLN A 218 -5.40 -4.12 -8.80
C GLN A 218 -4.25 -4.89 -8.16
N SER A 219 -3.91 -4.60 -6.92
CA SER A 219 -2.85 -5.33 -6.21
C SER A 219 -3.17 -6.81 -6.11
N PRO A 220 -2.15 -7.69 -6.15
CA PRO A 220 -2.39 -9.14 -6.14
C PRO A 220 -3.18 -9.62 -4.91
N VAL A 221 -2.96 -9.01 -3.74
CA VAL A 221 -3.68 -9.40 -2.52
C VAL A 221 -5.11 -8.88 -2.51
N ALA A 222 -5.39 -7.70 -3.09
CA ALA A 222 -6.75 -7.18 -3.22
C ALA A 222 -7.63 -8.07 -4.09
N GLN A 223 -7.06 -8.66 -5.14
CA GLN A 223 -7.78 -9.61 -6.02
C GLN A 223 -8.16 -10.92 -5.31
N LEU A 224 -7.55 -11.23 -4.19
CA LEU A 224 -7.84 -12.39 -3.36
C LEU A 224 -8.80 -12.08 -2.22
N SER A 225 -8.96 -10.81 -1.89
CA SER A 225 -9.68 -10.38 -0.69
C SER A 225 -11.19 -10.32 -0.91
N SER A 226 -11.92 -10.47 0.19
CA SER A 226 -13.34 -10.16 0.29
C SER A 226 -13.61 -8.72 0.70
N ALA A 227 -12.59 -8.04 1.27
CA ALA A 227 -12.58 -6.62 1.53
C ALA A 227 -11.16 -6.08 1.33
N ALA A 228 -11.00 -5.08 0.46
CA ALA A 228 -9.73 -4.42 0.19
C ALA A 228 -9.78 -2.98 0.72
N LEU A 229 -9.03 -2.72 1.78
CA LEU A 229 -8.84 -1.39 2.34
C LEU A 229 -7.64 -0.74 1.66
N LEU A 230 -7.88 0.39 1.00
CA LEU A 230 -6.88 1.03 0.15
C LEU A 230 -6.21 2.18 0.88
N ALA A 231 -4.90 2.14 0.93
CA ALA A 231 -4.06 3.21 1.47
C ALA A 231 -2.93 3.53 0.50
N PRO A 232 -2.91 4.71 -0.11
CA PRO A 232 -1.81 5.13 -0.94
C PRO A 232 -0.49 5.04 -0.16
N SER A 233 0.54 4.57 -0.85
CA SER A 233 1.86 4.38 -0.27
C SER A 233 2.87 4.82 -1.31
N GLU A 234 3.04 6.14 -1.49
CA GLU A 234 3.91 6.66 -2.53
C GLU A 234 5.39 6.38 -2.27
N MET A 235 6.13 6.24 -3.37
CA MET A 235 7.58 6.04 -3.33
C MET A 235 8.27 7.36 -3.01
N LEU A 236 8.83 7.45 -1.82
CA LEU A 236 9.60 8.63 -1.41
C LEU A 236 11.06 8.57 -1.87
N SER A 237 11.65 7.39 -1.93
CA SER A 237 12.97 7.06 -2.45
C SER A 237 13.10 5.55 -2.51
N PHE A 238 14.11 4.96 -1.86
CA PHE A 238 14.18 3.51 -1.62
C PHE A 238 13.10 3.00 -0.64
N ILE A 239 12.43 3.89 0.06
CA ILE A 239 11.31 3.63 0.96
C ILE A 239 9.98 4.05 0.32
N ASP A 240 8.89 3.47 0.81
CA ASP A 240 7.52 3.90 0.54
C ASP A 240 6.95 4.57 1.78
N SER A 241 6.06 5.57 1.62
CA SER A 241 5.36 6.17 2.74
C SER A 241 4.41 5.16 3.37
N MET A 242 4.44 5.05 4.69
CA MET A 242 3.52 4.23 5.48
C MET A 242 2.55 5.07 6.32
N THR A 243 2.53 6.38 6.14
CA THR A 243 1.67 7.31 6.90
C THR A 243 0.19 7.03 6.67
N ALA A 244 -0.24 6.91 5.42
CA ALA A 244 -1.62 6.61 5.08
C ALA A 244 -2.03 5.18 5.49
N PRO A 245 -1.24 4.11 5.25
CA PRO A 245 -1.49 2.79 5.82
C PRO A 245 -1.62 2.79 7.34
N MET A 246 -0.78 3.52 8.08
CA MET A 246 -0.86 3.61 9.53
C MET A 246 -2.14 4.30 10.00
N SER A 247 -2.56 5.38 9.33
CA SER A 247 -3.82 6.06 9.63
C SER A 247 -5.03 5.16 9.38
N LEU A 248 -5.00 4.33 8.34
CA LEU A 248 -6.05 3.35 8.06
C LEU A 248 -6.12 2.26 9.15
N ILE A 249 -4.97 1.79 9.64
CA ILE A 249 -4.92 0.85 10.78
C ILE A 249 -5.54 1.48 12.04
N ASN A 250 -5.22 2.75 12.34
CA ASN A 250 -5.82 3.46 13.46
C ASN A 250 -7.35 3.54 13.33
N ALA A 251 -7.85 3.88 12.14
CA ALA A 251 -9.28 3.89 11.87
C ALA A 251 -9.91 2.49 12.06
N LEU A 252 -9.25 1.43 11.60
CA LEU A 252 -9.70 0.05 11.74
C LEU A 252 -9.79 -0.36 13.22
N LEU A 253 -8.78 -0.06 14.03
CA LEU A 253 -8.77 -0.33 15.47
C LEU A 253 -9.89 0.41 16.18
N VAL A 254 -10.10 1.70 15.88
CA VAL A 254 -11.21 2.49 16.44
C VAL A 254 -12.56 1.94 16.00
N GLY A 255 -12.70 1.57 14.72
CA GLY A 255 -13.94 0.95 14.20
C GLY A 255 -14.28 -0.35 14.91
N ILE A 256 -13.28 -1.24 15.12
CA ILE A 256 -13.43 -2.49 15.87
C ILE A 256 -13.85 -2.19 17.34
N ALA A 257 -13.12 -1.31 18.01
CA ALA A 257 -13.40 -0.96 19.39
C ALA A 257 -14.81 -0.37 19.57
N THR A 258 -15.22 0.50 18.64
CA THR A 258 -16.57 1.09 18.62
C THR A 258 -17.64 0.02 18.43
N LYS A 259 -17.42 -0.95 17.54
CA LYS A 259 -18.37 -2.04 17.24
C LYS A 259 -18.53 -2.99 18.43
N MET A 260 -17.43 -3.32 19.11
CA MET A 260 -17.43 -4.22 20.28
C MET A 260 -17.90 -3.52 21.57
N GLY A 261 -17.75 -2.21 21.66
CA GLY A 261 -18.34 -1.37 22.72
C GLY A 261 -17.92 -1.81 24.13
N THR A 262 -18.90 -2.31 24.91
CA THR A 262 -18.71 -2.66 26.34
C THR A 262 -17.68 -3.77 26.59
N ASP A 263 -17.46 -4.68 25.65
CA ASP A 263 -16.51 -5.78 25.87
C ASP A 263 -15.07 -5.29 25.82
N VAL A 264 -14.75 -4.38 24.90
CA VAL A 264 -13.45 -3.71 24.89
C VAL A 264 -13.25 -2.90 26.17
N THR A 265 -14.27 -2.16 26.62
CA THR A 265 -14.19 -1.37 27.87
C THR A 265 -13.87 -2.23 29.09
N LYS A 266 -14.47 -3.41 29.22
CA LYS A 266 -14.19 -4.34 30.32
C LYS A 266 -12.75 -4.83 30.29
N THR A 267 -12.25 -5.19 29.08
CA THR A 267 -10.88 -5.65 28.90
C THR A 267 -9.88 -4.57 29.31
N PHE A 268 -10.04 -3.33 28.81
CA PHE A 268 -9.15 -2.23 29.17
C PHE A 268 -9.27 -1.84 30.65
N THR A 269 -10.45 -1.91 31.26
CA THR A 269 -10.58 -1.72 32.72
C THR A 269 -9.73 -2.73 33.52
N THR A 270 -9.62 -3.96 33.03
CA THR A 270 -8.79 -4.97 33.66
C THR A 270 -7.30 -4.71 33.42
N LEU A 271 -6.92 -4.31 32.22
CA LEU A 271 -5.55 -3.96 31.86
C LEU A 271 -5.05 -2.74 32.66
N GLU A 272 -5.86 -1.68 32.79
CA GLU A 272 -5.53 -0.50 33.61
C GLU A 272 -5.16 -0.89 35.04
N ARG A 273 -5.96 -1.78 35.68
CA ARG A 273 -5.63 -2.26 37.03
C ARG A 273 -4.30 -3.01 37.10
N LEU A 274 -3.97 -3.78 36.06
CA LEU A 274 -2.67 -4.46 35.96
C LEU A 274 -1.55 -3.47 35.77
N TRP A 275 -1.73 -2.48 34.92
CA TRP A 275 -0.72 -1.44 34.68
C TRP A 275 -0.47 -0.61 35.93
N ASP A 276 -1.50 -0.23 36.69
CA ASP A 276 -1.37 0.42 38.00
C ASP A 276 -0.63 -0.47 39.00
N GLN A 277 -1.00 -1.77 39.08
CA GLN A 277 -0.38 -2.71 40.01
C GLN A 277 1.12 -2.91 39.77
N TYR A 278 1.56 -2.83 38.50
CA TYR A 278 2.94 -3.06 38.09
C TYR A 278 3.69 -1.77 37.72
N ASP A 279 3.11 -0.60 37.99
CA ASP A 279 3.69 0.72 37.72
C ASP A 279 4.22 0.85 36.28
N VAL A 280 3.39 0.40 35.32
CA VAL A 280 3.76 0.35 33.89
C VAL A 280 3.87 1.76 33.29
N PHE A 281 3.01 2.66 33.71
CA PHE A 281 3.01 4.06 33.31
C PHE A 281 3.39 4.90 34.51
N GLY A 282 4.56 5.57 34.47
CA GLY A 282 4.97 6.48 35.53
C GLY A 282 3.87 7.51 35.83
N GLY A 283 3.36 7.52 37.06
CA GLY A 283 2.35 8.47 37.51
C GLY A 283 2.92 9.88 37.54
N ALA A 284 2.10 10.90 37.26
CA ALA A 284 2.44 12.31 37.41
C ALA A 284 2.53 12.74 38.91
N ASP A 285 2.53 11.79 39.84
CA ASP A 285 2.41 12.04 41.31
C ASP A 285 3.72 11.80 42.08
N ASP A 286 4.87 11.65 41.40
CA ASP A 286 6.20 11.56 42.04
C ASP A 286 6.94 12.95 42.03
N GLU A 287 6.25 14.05 42.38
CA GLU A 287 6.86 15.31 42.80
C GLU A 287 6.43 15.74 44.21
#